data_407379294f633320906898de0f21ede6
#
_entry.id   407379294f633320906898de0f21ede6
#
_cell.length_a   1.000
_cell.length_b   1.000
_cell.length_c   1.000
_cell.angle_alpha   90.00
_cell.angle_beta   90.00
_cell.angle_gamma   90.00
#
_symmetry.space_group_name_H-M   'P 1'
#
loop_
_entity.id
_entity.type
_entity.pdbx_description
1 polymer ?
#
loop_
_entity_poly.entity_id
_entity_poly.type
_entity_poly.pdbx_seq_one_letter_code
_entity_poly.pdbx_strand_id
1 'polypeptide(L)'
;MKSKSSTNNIMVSVCTPTFNRRPFIPAMLECFNHQTYPRECMEWIIIDDGTDPIEDLVSHHECVRYFKFADKMSLGKKRNLMHEKARGEIIVYMDDDDYYPPERVSHAVETLLHHRKRRTGIKLVGSSEMCIYFKCVGEGQMVQFGPYGPNHATAATFAFWKELLSELNLAYEESACLAEERAFLRGYTVPMAQLDPMKVILVFSHEHNTFDKRGLLKNMDRDQNMRVSSKTVSDFIKEPALFQFYMHEVDAALKLYEPGHPSMKPDVMQQINERLKTQGKKHQDAILKALVTFKAPNAEPRTMTVEELIQTVQSQAEKLKNMRELCNKKIRENSVLLATIKDRDEVIAAHLETIERQGAMLDAQHPTPNTEHLTPNTEHLTPKA
;
A
#
# COMPACT_ATOMS: atom_id res chain seq x y z
N MET A 1 -52.81 -18.98 -5.50
CA MET A 1 -52.69 -17.51 -5.41
C MET A 1 -51.82 -17.20 -4.20
N LYS A 2 -50.52 -16.97 -4.39
CA LYS A 2 -49.64 -16.47 -3.31
C LYS A 2 -49.92 -14.97 -3.19
N SER A 3 -50.40 -14.54 -2.02
CA SER A 3 -50.59 -13.13 -1.71
C SER A 3 -49.29 -12.38 -1.98
N LYS A 4 -49.28 -11.45 -2.93
CA LYS A 4 -48.25 -10.43 -3.02
C LYS A 4 -48.29 -9.69 -1.69
N SER A 5 -47.31 -9.92 -0.82
CA SER A 5 -47.06 -9.05 0.33
C SER A 5 -46.90 -7.64 -0.24
N SER A 6 -47.70 -6.71 0.23
CA SER A 6 -47.49 -5.30 -0.04
C SER A 6 -46.10 -4.91 0.54
N THR A 7 -45.08 -5.05 -0.27
CA THR A 7 -43.82 -4.32 -0.03
C THR A 7 -44.24 -2.86 -0.16
N ASN A 8 -44.35 -2.13 0.96
CA ASN A 8 -44.41 -0.68 0.93
C ASN A 8 -43.27 -0.25 0.00
N ASN A 9 -43.62 0.44 -1.09
CA ASN A 9 -42.68 0.95 -2.09
C ASN A 9 -41.86 2.07 -1.43
N ILE A 10 -40.81 1.68 -0.71
CA ILE A 10 -39.93 2.62 -0.02
C ILE A 10 -39.06 3.30 -1.05
N MET A 11 -39.05 4.61 -1.05
CA MET A 11 -38.19 5.38 -1.92
C MET A 11 -36.73 5.29 -1.48
N VAL A 12 -35.85 4.92 -2.38
CA VAL A 12 -34.40 4.76 -2.15
C VAL A 12 -33.64 5.80 -2.95
N SER A 13 -32.72 6.50 -2.30
CA SER A 13 -31.72 7.34 -2.96
C SER A 13 -30.42 6.57 -3.09
N VAL A 14 -30.08 6.13 -4.31
CA VAL A 14 -28.76 5.65 -4.63
C VAL A 14 -27.83 6.85 -4.78
N CYS A 15 -26.66 6.83 -4.14
CA CYS A 15 -25.76 7.97 -4.03
C CYS A 15 -24.36 7.62 -4.54
N THR A 16 -23.88 8.38 -5.53
CA THR A 16 -22.57 8.19 -6.17
C THR A 16 -21.78 9.50 -6.17
N PRO A 17 -20.68 9.58 -5.44
CA PRO A 17 -19.70 10.67 -5.59
C PRO A 17 -18.78 10.35 -6.77
N THR A 18 -18.58 11.28 -7.69
CA THR A 18 -17.67 11.07 -8.83
C THR A 18 -16.68 12.24 -9.01
N PHE A 19 -15.51 11.93 -9.57
CA PHE A 19 -14.49 12.89 -9.96
C PHE A 19 -13.64 12.30 -11.07
N ASN A 20 -13.85 12.74 -12.31
CA ASN A 20 -13.09 12.27 -13.47
C ASN A 20 -13.09 10.73 -13.57
N ARG A 21 -14.27 10.14 -13.75
CA ARG A 21 -14.49 8.69 -13.84
C ARG A 21 -15.20 8.26 -15.12
N ARG A 22 -15.16 9.11 -16.17
CA ARG A 22 -15.84 8.86 -17.45
C ARG A 22 -15.69 7.43 -17.98
N PRO A 23 -14.49 6.77 -17.95
CA PRO A 23 -14.37 5.39 -18.44
C PRO A 23 -15.22 4.35 -17.70
N PHE A 24 -15.58 4.60 -16.42
CA PHE A 24 -16.38 3.69 -15.61
C PHE A 24 -17.89 3.89 -15.78
N ILE A 25 -18.32 5.06 -16.27
CA ILE A 25 -19.73 5.45 -16.26
C ILE A 25 -20.64 4.49 -17.02
N PRO A 26 -20.27 3.94 -18.19
CA PRO A 26 -21.10 2.94 -18.86
C PRO A 26 -21.33 1.70 -17.99
N ALA A 27 -20.28 1.18 -17.33
CA ALA A 27 -20.41 0.02 -16.44
C ALA A 27 -21.22 0.34 -15.18
N MET A 28 -21.05 1.54 -14.60
CA MET A 28 -21.84 2.02 -13.46
C MET A 28 -23.33 2.11 -13.81
N LEU A 29 -23.67 2.62 -15.01
CA LEU A 29 -25.03 2.67 -15.51
C LEU A 29 -25.63 1.26 -15.65
N GLU A 30 -24.87 0.32 -16.18
CA GLU A 30 -25.29 -1.08 -16.30
C GLU A 30 -25.52 -1.71 -14.91
N CYS A 31 -24.64 -1.49 -13.92
CA CYS A 31 -24.84 -1.95 -12.55
C CYS A 31 -26.13 -1.39 -11.95
N PHE A 32 -26.44 -0.11 -12.19
CA PHE A 32 -27.70 0.49 -11.74
C PHE A 32 -28.92 -0.07 -12.47
N ASN A 33 -28.82 -0.28 -13.79
CA ASN A 33 -29.91 -0.82 -14.61
C ASN A 33 -30.27 -2.26 -14.23
N HIS A 34 -29.33 -3.05 -13.78
CA HIS A 34 -29.54 -4.43 -13.34
C HIS A 34 -30.07 -4.58 -11.92
N GLN A 35 -30.24 -3.47 -11.16
CA GLN A 35 -30.77 -3.58 -9.80
C GLN A 35 -32.16 -4.21 -9.80
N THR A 36 -32.37 -5.19 -8.91
CA THR A 36 -33.64 -5.93 -8.77
C THR A 36 -34.71 -5.18 -7.98
N TYR A 37 -34.33 -4.06 -7.36
CA TYR A 37 -35.28 -3.17 -6.66
C TYR A 37 -36.12 -2.40 -7.69
N PRO A 38 -37.43 -2.16 -7.42
CA PRO A 38 -38.32 -1.48 -8.38
C PRO A 38 -37.77 -0.11 -8.78
N ARG A 39 -37.63 0.12 -10.08
CA ARG A 39 -37.01 1.32 -10.65
C ARG A 39 -37.78 2.59 -10.30
N GLU A 40 -39.09 2.51 -10.25
CA GLU A 40 -39.99 3.60 -9.86
C GLU A 40 -39.85 4.00 -8.39
N CYS A 41 -39.16 3.19 -7.58
CA CYS A 41 -38.87 3.45 -6.17
C CYS A 41 -37.42 3.86 -5.94
N MET A 42 -36.68 4.18 -7.00
CA MET A 42 -35.28 4.63 -6.91
C MET A 42 -35.10 6.00 -7.57
N GLU A 43 -34.33 6.84 -6.93
CA GLU A 43 -33.62 7.96 -7.56
C GLU A 43 -32.12 7.72 -7.47
N TRP A 44 -31.37 8.28 -8.40
CA TRP A 44 -29.93 8.19 -8.40
C TRP A 44 -29.29 9.55 -8.36
N ILE A 45 -28.63 9.87 -7.25
CA ILE A 45 -27.96 11.15 -7.00
C ILE A 45 -26.49 10.99 -7.36
N ILE A 46 -26.03 11.78 -8.32
CA ILE A 46 -24.64 11.83 -8.75
C ILE A 46 -24.10 13.23 -8.47
N ILE A 47 -23.07 13.31 -7.62
CA ILE A 47 -22.33 14.55 -7.34
C ILE A 47 -20.98 14.47 -8.09
N ASP A 48 -20.86 15.33 -9.10
CA ASP A 48 -19.68 15.40 -9.96
C ASP A 48 -18.96 16.75 -9.79
N ASP A 49 -17.72 16.69 -9.30
CA ASP A 49 -16.81 17.83 -9.18
C ASP A 49 -15.55 17.67 -10.06
N GLY A 50 -15.61 16.76 -11.04
CA GLY A 50 -14.54 16.52 -12.00
C GLY A 50 -14.38 17.64 -13.04
N THR A 51 -13.22 17.69 -13.68
CA THR A 51 -12.92 18.58 -14.81
C THR A 51 -13.45 18.04 -16.14
N ASP A 52 -13.79 16.76 -16.19
CA ASP A 52 -14.42 16.08 -17.32
C ASP A 52 -15.84 15.63 -16.91
N PRO A 53 -16.86 16.50 -17.05
CA PRO A 53 -18.21 16.23 -16.59
C PRO A 53 -18.87 15.10 -17.40
N ILE A 54 -19.72 14.32 -16.70
CA ILE A 54 -20.36 13.12 -17.27
C ILE A 54 -21.85 13.30 -17.58
N GLU A 55 -22.35 14.53 -17.60
CA GLU A 55 -23.76 14.84 -17.80
C GLU A 55 -24.32 14.22 -19.09
N ASP A 56 -23.55 14.26 -20.17
CA ASP A 56 -23.89 13.70 -21.48
C ASP A 56 -24.13 12.17 -21.43
N LEU A 57 -23.51 11.47 -20.50
CA LEU A 57 -23.65 10.02 -20.32
C LEU A 57 -24.86 9.64 -19.44
N VAL A 58 -25.27 10.51 -18.50
CA VAL A 58 -26.24 10.15 -17.46
C VAL A 58 -27.57 10.88 -17.57
N SER A 59 -27.65 12.02 -18.28
CA SER A 59 -28.84 12.89 -18.32
C SER A 59 -30.08 12.27 -18.95
N HIS A 60 -29.93 11.21 -19.77
CA HIS A 60 -31.03 10.52 -20.43
C HIS A 60 -31.72 9.49 -19.52
N HIS A 61 -31.22 9.24 -18.32
CA HIS A 61 -31.82 8.33 -17.34
C HIS A 61 -32.80 9.07 -16.44
N GLU A 62 -34.07 8.73 -16.49
CA GLU A 62 -35.15 9.39 -15.74
C GLU A 62 -34.95 9.40 -14.21
N CYS A 63 -34.29 8.35 -13.67
CA CYS A 63 -34.01 8.23 -12.25
C CYS A 63 -32.82 9.11 -11.79
N VAL A 64 -32.01 9.62 -12.71
CA VAL A 64 -30.76 10.33 -12.39
C VAL A 64 -31.05 11.79 -12.04
N ARG A 65 -30.45 12.20 -10.94
CA ARG A 65 -30.35 13.60 -10.51
C ARG A 65 -28.88 13.97 -10.45
N TYR A 66 -28.39 14.52 -11.53
CA TYR A 66 -27.00 14.93 -11.70
C TYR A 66 -26.76 16.33 -11.17
N PHE A 67 -25.67 16.52 -10.41
CA PHE A 67 -25.26 17.80 -9.85
C PHE A 67 -23.78 18.03 -10.15
N LYS A 68 -23.50 18.98 -11.03
CA LYS A 68 -22.14 19.42 -11.38
C LYS A 68 -21.69 20.55 -10.47
N PHE A 69 -20.43 20.45 -10.00
CA PHE A 69 -19.75 21.49 -9.24
C PHE A 69 -18.46 21.89 -9.93
N ALA A 70 -18.12 23.18 -9.86
CA ALA A 70 -16.93 23.72 -10.50
C ALA A 70 -15.66 23.39 -9.72
N ASP A 71 -15.74 23.45 -8.39
CA ASP A 71 -14.62 23.24 -7.50
C ASP A 71 -14.59 21.81 -6.96
N LYS A 72 -13.41 21.21 -6.95
CA LYS A 72 -13.20 19.90 -6.34
C LYS A 72 -13.49 19.93 -4.84
N MET A 73 -14.23 18.94 -4.38
CA MET A 73 -14.61 18.76 -2.98
C MET A 73 -13.93 17.53 -2.38
N SER A 74 -13.81 17.52 -1.06
CA SER A 74 -13.47 16.31 -0.30
C SER A 74 -14.58 15.25 -0.44
N LEU A 75 -14.25 13.99 -0.20
CA LEU A 75 -15.24 12.91 -0.25
C LEU A 75 -16.32 13.08 0.85
N GLY A 76 -15.91 13.49 2.06
CA GLY A 76 -16.85 13.75 3.16
C GLY A 76 -17.87 14.83 2.83
N LYS A 77 -17.42 15.94 2.24
CA LYS A 77 -18.32 17.01 1.77
C LYS A 77 -19.31 16.53 0.71
N LYS A 78 -18.82 15.74 -0.28
CA LYS A 78 -19.72 15.15 -1.29
C LYS A 78 -20.76 14.21 -0.69
N ARG A 79 -20.37 13.36 0.27
CA ARG A 79 -21.33 12.46 0.96
C ARG A 79 -22.39 13.24 1.73
N ASN A 80 -22.02 14.29 2.46
CA ASN A 80 -22.99 15.17 3.14
C ASN A 80 -23.94 15.81 2.14
N LEU A 81 -23.42 16.32 1.02
CA LEU A 81 -24.24 16.93 -0.02
C LEU A 81 -25.22 15.92 -0.67
N MET A 82 -24.79 14.67 -0.88
CA MET A 82 -25.69 13.61 -1.34
C MET A 82 -26.84 13.37 -0.34
N HIS A 83 -26.57 13.38 0.98
CA HIS A 83 -27.60 13.25 2.01
C HIS A 83 -28.62 14.39 1.96
N GLU A 84 -28.17 15.62 1.73
CA GLU A 84 -29.06 16.78 1.57
C GLU A 84 -29.96 16.65 0.34
N LYS A 85 -29.40 16.19 -0.78
CA LYS A 85 -30.10 16.03 -2.07
C LYS A 85 -31.03 14.82 -2.08
N ALA A 86 -30.80 13.82 -1.21
CA ALA A 86 -31.61 12.61 -1.13
C ALA A 86 -33.07 12.89 -0.74
N ARG A 87 -33.99 12.33 -1.54
CA ARG A 87 -35.46 12.37 -1.27
C ARG A 87 -35.96 11.05 -0.71
N GLY A 88 -35.23 9.97 -0.93
CA GLY A 88 -35.55 8.63 -0.45
C GLY A 88 -35.51 8.51 1.06
N GLU A 89 -36.28 7.57 1.58
CA GLU A 89 -36.28 7.20 3.00
C GLU A 89 -35.02 6.41 3.37
N ILE A 90 -34.47 5.69 2.41
CA ILE A 90 -33.22 4.91 2.54
C ILE A 90 -32.19 5.49 1.58
N ILE A 91 -30.96 5.65 2.09
CA ILE A 91 -29.80 6.02 1.32
C ILE A 91 -28.97 4.76 1.10
N VAL A 92 -28.52 4.52 -0.14
CA VAL A 92 -27.64 3.41 -0.53
C VAL A 92 -26.45 3.97 -1.29
N TYR A 93 -25.23 3.64 -0.87
CA TYR A 93 -24.05 4.05 -1.63
C TYR A 93 -23.70 3.05 -2.72
N MET A 94 -23.31 3.59 -3.87
CA MET A 94 -22.67 2.90 -4.99
C MET A 94 -21.59 3.83 -5.52
N ASP A 95 -20.34 3.48 -5.31
CA ASP A 95 -19.19 4.24 -5.85
C ASP A 95 -19.06 4.02 -7.36
N ASP A 96 -18.27 4.82 -8.05
CA ASP A 96 -18.28 4.92 -9.53
C ASP A 96 -17.31 3.96 -10.24
N ASP A 97 -16.41 3.27 -9.51
CA ASP A 97 -15.33 2.44 -10.07
C ASP A 97 -15.40 0.95 -9.67
N ASP A 98 -16.46 0.53 -8.95
CA ASP A 98 -16.63 -0.82 -8.46
C ASP A 98 -17.86 -1.52 -9.11
N TYR A 99 -17.88 -2.86 -9.05
CA TYR A 99 -19.05 -3.63 -9.48
C TYR A 99 -20.04 -3.82 -8.32
N TYR A 100 -21.32 -3.55 -8.59
CA TYR A 100 -22.43 -3.76 -7.67
C TYR A 100 -23.40 -4.82 -8.21
N PRO A 101 -23.58 -5.94 -7.47
CA PRO A 101 -24.49 -7.01 -7.88
C PRO A 101 -25.94 -6.52 -8.00
N PRO A 102 -26.78 -7.21 -8.81
CA PRO A 102 -28.20 -6.85 -8.99
C PRO A 102 -28.99 -6.75 -7.70
N GLU A 103 -28.61 -7.49 -6.67
CA GLU A 103 -29.29 -7.48 -5.35
C GLU A 103 -28.82 -6.36 -4.42
N ARG A 104 -27.86 -5.51 -4.82
CA ARG A 104 -27.27 -4.50 -3.93
C ARG A 104 -28.30 -3.66 -3.19
N VAL A 105 -29.29 -3.12 -3.90
CA VAL A 105 -30.33 -2.28 -3.30
C VAL A 105 -31.38 -3.12 -2.60
N SER A 106 -31.95 -4.14 -3.24
CA SER A 106 -32.98 -4.98 -2.67
C SER A 106 -32.57 -5.68 -1.38
N HIS A 107 -31.34 -6.25 -1.33
CA HIS A 107 -30.80 -6.90 -0.16
C HIS A 107 -30.61 -5.92 1.03
N ALA A 108 -30.12 -4.71 0.76
CA ALA A 108 -29.97 -3.69 1.79
C ALA A 108 -31.33 -3.24 2.37
N VAL A 109 -32.31 -2.98 1.50
CA VAL A 109 -33.66 -2.58 1.91
C VAL A 109 -34.36 -3.70 2.69
N GLU A 110 -34.31 -4.94 2.21
CA GLU A 110 -34.88 -6.11 2.91
C GLU A 110 -34.28 -6.29 4.30
N THR A 111 -32.97 -6.13 4.44
CA THR A 111 -32.28 -6.23 5.72
C THR A 111 -32.72 -5.13 6.68
N LEU A 112 -32.77 -3.87 6.21
CA LEU A 112 -33.25 -2.74 7.01
C LEU A 112 -34.71 -2.91 7.46
N LEU A 113 -35.58 -3.36 6.56
CA LEU A 113 -36.99 -3.65 6.86
C LEU A 113 -37.13 -4.79 7.87
N HIS A 114 -36.36 -5.83 7.75
CA HIS A 114 -36.33 -6.93 8.72
C HIS A 114 -36.02 -6.43 10.12
N HIS A 115 -34.98 -5.59 10.26
CA HIS A 115 -34.62 -5.00 11.56
C HIS A 115 -35.68 -4.00 12.08
N ARG A 116 -36.27 -3.19 11.21
CA ARG A 116 -37.37 -2.29 11.56
C ARG A 116 -38.59 -3.07 12.06
N LYS A 117 -39.00 -4.14 11.37
CA LYS A 117 -40.12 -5.01 11.77
C LYS A 117 -39.86 -5.67 13.12
N ARG A 118 -38.63 -6.07 13.40
CA ARG A 118 -38.22 -6.69 14.68
C ARG A 118 -37.92 -5.67 15.78
N ARG A 119 -37.99 -4.39 15.52
CA ARG A 119 -37.72 -3.29 16.46
C ARG A 119 -36.34 -3.44 17.15
N THR A 120 -35.31 -3.85 16.42
CA THR A 120 -33.96 -4.06 16.97
C THR A 120 -33.21 -2.75 17.21
N GLY A 121 -33.70 -1.60 16.72
CA GLY A 121 -33.00 -0.33 16.76
C GLY A 121 -31.92 -0.17 15.65
N ILE A 122 -31.64 -1.20 14.86
CA ILE A 122 -30.68 -1.13 13.77
C ILE A 122 -31.28 -0.37 12.59
N LYS A 123 -30.59 0.70 12.19
CA LYS A 123 -30.99 1.60 11.09
C LYS A 123 -29.92 1.75 10.02
N LEU A 124 -28.79 1.08 10.18
CA LEU A 124 -27.66 1.07 9.26
C LEU A 124 -27.27 -0.37 8.94
N VAL A 125 -26.94 -0.63 7.68
CA VAL A 125 -26.40 -1.90 7.20
C VAL A 125 -25.16 -1.64 6.35
N GLY A 126 -24.26 -2.58 6.32
CA GLY A 126 -23.04 -2.54 5.51
C GLY A 126 -22.33 -3.89 5.56
N SER A 127 -21.13 -3.99 5.00
CA SER A 127 -20.34 -5.20 5.08
C SER A 127 -18.95 -4.91 5.64
N SER A 128 -18.58 -5.64 6.68
CA SER A 128 -17.22 -5.66 7.21
C SER A 128 -16.33 -6.66 6.46
N GLU A 129 -16.91 -7.41 5.55
CA GLU A 129 -16.22 -8.34 4.67
C GLU A 129 -16.36 -7.87 3.22
N MET A 130 -15.26 -7.90 2.46
CA MET A 130 -15.21 -7.41 1.10
C MET A 130 -14.20 -8.18 0.28
N CYS A 131 -14.49 -8.46 -0.98
CA CYS A 131 -13.56 -9.00 -1.95
C CYS A 131 -12.98 -7.89 -2.82
N ILE A 132 -11.66 -7.92 -3.01
CA ILE A 132 -10.93 -7.05 -3.95
C ILE A 132 -10.22 -7.95 -4.97
N TYR A 133 -10.41 -7.65 -6.24
CA TYR A 133 -9.70 -8.31 -7.32
C TYR A 133 -8.46 -7.51 -7.73
N PHE A 134 -7.29 -8.14 -7.62
CA PHE A 134 -5.98 -7.56 -7.96
C PHE A 134 -5.47 -8.14 -9.27
N LYS A 135 -5.57 -7.38 -10.36
CA LYS A 135 -5.06 -7.78 -11.68
C LYS A 135 -3.53 -7.83 -11.76
N CYS A 136 -2.84 -7.09 -10.87
CA CYS A 136 -1.38 -6.99 -10.86
C CYS A 136 -0.66 -8.20 -10.24
N VAL A 137 -1.38 -9.23 -9.79
CA VAL A 137 -0.82 -10.43 -9.15
C VAL A 137 -1.04 -11.64 -10.07
N GLY A 138 0.02 -12.10 -10.73
CA GLY A 138 -0.05 -13.23 -11.65
C GLY A 138 -1.09 -13.04 -12.75
N GLU A 139 -2.00 -13.99 -12.90
CA GLU A 139 -3.16 -13.92 -13.80
C GLU A 139 -4.34 -13.15 -13.18
N GLY A 140 -4.16 -12.57 -12.00
CA GLY A 140 -5.15 -11.91 -11.17
C GLY A 140 -5.51 -12.72 -9.94
N GLN A 141 -5.71 -12.03 -8.81
CA GLN A 141 -6.00 -12.67 -7.53
C GLN A 141 -7.17 -11.99 -6.81
N MET A 142 -8.11 -12.80 -6.36
CA MET A 142 -9.18 -12.36 -5.45
C MET A 142 -8.70 -12.47 -4.02
N VAL A 143 -8.74 -11.35 -3.29
CA VAL A 143 -8.39 -11.30 -1.86
C VAL A 143 -9.61 -10.85 -1.07
N GLN A 144 -9.95 -11.61 -0.04
CA GLN A 144 -11.00 -11.27 0.89
C GLN A 144 -10.42 -10.53 2.08
N PHE A 145 -11.04 -9.42 2.44
CA PHE A 145 -10.76 -8.59 3.59
C PHE A 145 -11.89 -8.70 4.60
N GLY A 146 -11.55 -8.78 5.88
CA GLY A 146 -12.53 -8.95 6.96
C GLY A 146 -12.92 -10.42 7.23
N PRO A 147 -13.92 -10.62 8.12
CA PRO A 147 -14.70 -9.58 8.83
C PRO A 147 -13.89 -8.87 9.92
N TYR A 148 -14.03 -7.52 10.01
CA TYR A 148 -13.30 -6.72 11.01
C TYR A 148 -14.09 -6.54 12.33
N GLY A 149 -15.40 -6.67 12.29
CA GLY A 149 -16.25 -6.55 13.49
C GLY A 149 -17.72 -6.30 13.18
N PRO A 150 -18.60 -6.45 14.18
CA PRO A 150 -20.06 -6.36 13.96
C PRO A 150 -20.55 -4.97 13.57
N ASN A 151 -19.88 -3.91 14.05
CA ASN A 151 -20.23 -2.52 13.73
C ASN A 151 -19.23 -1.88 12.77
N HIS A 152 -18.41 -2.68 12.10
CA HIS A 152 -17.49 -2.22 11.06
C HIS A 152 -18.10 -2.46 9.69
N ALA A 153 -17.94 -1.52 8.78
CA ALA A 153 -18.17 -1.70 7.35
C ALA A 153 -17.44 -0.61 6.55
N THR A 154 -17.16 -0.89 5.28
CA THR A 154 -16.60 0.10 4.35
C THR A 154 -17.72 1.00 3.82
N ALA A 155 -17.49 2.30 3.69
CA ALA A 155 -18.49 3.27 3.29
C ALA A 155 -19.23 2.90 1.98
N ALA A 156 -18.52 2.39 0.98
CA ALA A 156 -19.09 1.93 -0.29
C ALA A 156 -20.19 0.85 -0.13
N THR A 157 -20.26 0.20 1.03
CA THR A 157 -21.25 -0.84 1.34
C THR A 157 -22.47 -0.33 2.13
N PHE A 158 -22.46 0.93 2.58
CA PHE A 158 -23.51 1.45 3.45
C PHE A 158 -24.85 1.54 2.77
N ALA A 159 -25.89 1.19 3.55
CA ALA A 159 -27.24 1.63 3.34
C ALA A 159 -27.90 1.92 4.70
N PHE A 160 -28.71 2.96 4.79
CA PHE A 160 -29.29 3.37 6.07
C PHE A 160 -30.59 4.17 5.89
N TRP A 161 -31.44 4.12 6.91
CA TRP A 161 -32.58 5.01 7.00
C TRP A 161 -32.08 6.46 7.09
N LYS A 162 -32.58 7.35 6.22
CA LYS A 162 -32.18 8.77 6.20
C LYS A 162 -32.42 9.46 7.54
N GLU A 163 -33.46 9.06 8.26
CA GLU A 163 -33.77 9.57 9.59
C GLU A 163 -32.64 9.39 10.62
N LEU A 164 -31.79 8.37 10.44
CA LEU A 164 -30.61 8.12 11.29
C LEU A 164 -29.68 9.32 11.36
N LEU A 165 -29.54 10.07 10.26
CA LEU A 165 -28.69 11.25 10.20
C LEU A 165 -29.09 12.31 11.23
N SER A 166 -30.38 12.59 11.35
CA SER A 166 -30.89 13.56 12.32
C SER A 166 -30.98 12.99 13.74
N GLU A 167 -31.35 11.73 13.91
CA GLU A 167 -31.45 11.10 15.22
C GLU A 167 -30.14 11.03 15.97
N LEU A 168 -29.05 10.69 15.23
CA LEU A 168 -27.73 10.60 15.80
C LEU A 168 -26.85 11.81 15.45
N ASN A 169 -27.36 12.85 14.81
CA ASN A 169 -26.58 13.97 14.31
C ASN A 169 -25.31 13.47 13.56
N LEU A 170 -25.50 12.58 12.58
CA LEU A 170 -24.42 12.00 11.81
C LEU A 170 -24.12 12.85 10.58
N ALA A 171 -22.86 13.20 10.44
CA ALA A 171 -22.31 13.83 9.25
C ALA A 171 -20.89 13.32 9.03
N TYR A 172 -20.44 13.35 7.79
CA TYR A 172 -19.05 13.16 7.47
C TYR A 172 -18.25 14.41 7.84
N GLU A 173 -17.01 14.23 8.24
CA GLU A 173 -16.06 15.34 8.37
C GLU A 173 -15.83 15.95 6.99
N GLU A 174 -16.10 17.25 6.85
CA GLU A 174 -16.05 17.92 5.52
C GLU A 174 -14.66 17.94 4.90
N SER A 175 -13.60 17.85 5.69
CA SER A 175 -12.23 17.77 5.20
C SER A 175 -11.78 16.36 4.81
N ALA A 176 -12.56 15.32 5.14
CA ALA A 176 -12.14 13.93 4.95
C ALA A 176 -12.11 13.55 3.47
N CYS A 177 -10.95 13.09 3.01
CA CYS A 177 -10.75 12.54 1.66
C CYS A 177 -10.59 11.02 1.67
N LEU A 178 -10.31 10.41 2.84
CA LEU A 178 -10.01 8.98 3.01
C LEU A 178 -10.52 8.47 4.36
N ALA A 179 -11.02 7.21 4.39
CA ALA A 179 -11.47 6.49 5.58
C ALA A 179 -12.47 7.34 6.42
N GLU A 180 -13.35 8.01 5.73
CA GLU A 180 -14.35 8.89 6.28
C GLU A 180 -15.40 8.13 7.11
N GLU A 181 -15.54 6.81 6.89
CA GLU A 181 -16.51 5.96 7.59
C GLU A 181 -16.27 5.88 9.09
N ARG A 182 -15.02 5.96 9.55
CA ARG A 182 -14.71 5.86 10.99
C ARG A 182 -15.33 7.00 11.80
N ALA A 183 -15.23 8.21 11.30
CA ALA A 183 -15.82 9.39 11.95
C ALA A 183 -17.36 9.32 11.88
N PHE A 184 -17.93 8.98 10.73
CA PHE A 184 -19.35 8.80 10.51
C PHE A 184 -19.96 7.74 11.45
N LEU A 185 -19.26 6.60 11.63
CA LEU A 185 -19.68 5.54 12.55
C LEU A 185 -19.29 5.80 14.02
N ARG A 186 -18.82 7.02 14.36
CA ARG A 186 -18.36 7.37 15.72
C ARG A 186 -17.39 6.35 16.31
N GLY A 187 -16.34 6.00 15.52
CA GLY A 187 -15.39 4.99 15.93
C GLY A 187 -15.97 3.57 15.96
N TYR A 188 -16.92 3.26 15.08
CA TYR A 188 -17.59 1.96 14.96
C TYR A 188 -18.50 1.62 16.16
N THR A 189 -19.10 2.63 16.76
CA THR A 189 -20.08 2.46 17.86
C THR A 189 -21.54 2.49 17.38
N VAL A 190 -21.80 2.97 16.16
CA VAL A 190 -23.15 2.98 15.58
C VAL A 190 -23.56 1.52 15.29
N PRO A 191 -24.69 1.04 15.88
CA PRO A 191 -25.15 -0.32 15.63
C PRO A 191 -25.52 -0.54 14.16
N MET A 192 -25.04 -1.67 13.59
CA MET A 192 -25.36 -2.05 12.22
C MET A 192 -25.63 -3.54 12.08
N ALA A 193 -26.31 -3.91 10.99
CA ALA A 193 -26.39 -5.30 10.56
C ALA A 193 -25.46 -5.53 9.37
N GLN A 194 -24.86 -6.71 9.35
CA GLN A 194 -23.96 -7.12 8.29
C GLN A 194 -24.74 -7.64 7.07
N LEU A 195 -24.34 -7.19 5.90
CA LEU A 195 -24.85 -7.66 4.61
C LEU A 195 -24.01 -8.83 4.09
N ASP A 196 -24.61 -9.68 3.27
CA ASP A 196 -23.92 -10.70 2.50
C ASP A 196 -22.95 -10.03 1.50
N PRO A 197 -21.62 -10.22 1.65
CA PRO A 197 -20.63 -9.55 0.80
C PRO A 197 -20.80 -9.84 -0.69
N MET A 198 -21.34 -11.03 -1.03
CA MET A 198 -21.61 -11.43 -2.41
C MET A 198 -22.71 -10.62 -3.10
N LYS A 199 -23.55 -9.93 -2.31
CA LYS A 199 -24.68 -9.11 -2.80
C LYS A 199 -24.43 -7.61 -2.64
N VAL A 200 -23.22 -7.22 -2.23
CA VAL A 200 -22.94 -5.83 -1.91
C VAL A 200 -22.01 -5.18 -2.91
N ILE A 201 -20.81 -5.69 -3.08
CA ILE A 201 -19.77 -5.07 -3.89
C ILE A 201 -18.68 -6.09 -4.27
N LEU A 202 -18.12 -5.95 -5.48
CA LEU A 202 -16.81 -6.47 -5.84
C LEU A 202 -15.92 -5.29 -6.20
N VAL A 203 -14.85 -5.11 -5.46
CA VAL A 203 -13.89 -4.02 -5.66
C VAL A 203 -12.81 -4.43 -6.64
N PHE A 204 -12.44 -3.53 -7.55
CA PHE A 204 -11.33 -3.72 -8.47
C PHE A 204 -10.14 -2.82 -8.09
N SER A 205 -8.95 -3.43 -8.03
CA SER A 205 -7.70 -2.67 -7.88
C SER A 205 -7.20 -2.25 -9.26
N HIS A 206 -7.17 -0.95 -9.52
CA HIS A 206 -6.70 -0.36 -10.78
C HIS A 206 -5.84 0.90 -10.52
N GLU A 207 -5.14 1.40 -11.55
CA GLU A 207 -4.17 2.50 -11.44
C GLU A 207 -4.81 3.82 -11.00
N HIS A 208 -6.09 4.04 -11.27
CA HIS A 208 -6.83 5.26 -10.90
C HIS A 208 -7.52 5.18 -9.54
N ASN A 209 -7.34 4.11 -8.76
CA ASN A 209 -7.85 4.08 -7.40
C ASN A 209 -7.32 5.27 -6.60
N THR A 210 -8.18 5.93 -5.86
CA THR A 210 -7.81 7.04 -4.98
C THR A 210 -6.76 6.62 -3.95
N PHE A 211 -6.90 5.41 -3.40
CA PHE A 211 -5.91 4.75 -2.54
C PHE A 211 -5.32 3.55 -3.30
N ASP A 212 -3.99 3.48 -3.39
CA ASP A 212 -3.32 2.33 -4.01
C ASP A 212 -3.51 1.06 -3.17
N LYS A 213 -4.49 0.25 -3.55
CA LYS A 213 -4.85 -0.98 -2.85
C LYS A 213 -3.74 -2.04 -2.90
N ARG A 214 -2.80 -1.96 -3.88
CA ARG A 214 -1.68 -2.93 -4.02
C ARG A 214 -0.78 -2.95 -2.78
N GLY A 215 -0.67 -1.80 -2.10
CA GLY A 215 0.06 -1.72 -0.83
C GLY A 215 -0.48 -2.62 0.27
N LEU A 216 -1.77 -2.98 0.23
CA LEU A 216 -2.41 -3.86 1.21
C LEU A 216 -1.83 -5.28 1.14
N LEU A 217 -1.49 -5.77 -0.06
CA LEU A 217 -0.95 -7.12 -0.27
C LEU A 217 0.35 -7.39 0.49
N LYS A 218 1.13 -6.35 0.81
CA LYS A 218 2.38 -6.47 1.57
C LYS A 218 2.17 -7.01 3.00
N ASN A 219 0.95 -6.92 3.50
CA ASN A 219 0.59 -7.35 4.85
C ASN A 219 -0.21 -8.65 4.87
N MET A 220 -0.42 -9.30 3.71
CA MET A 220 -1.30 -10.47 3.61
C MET A 220 -0.90 -11.62 4.54
N ASP A 221 0.41 -11.86 4.71
CA ASP A 221 0.91 -12.93 5.60
C ASP A 221 0.81 -12.58 7.09
N ARG A 222 0.55 -11.33 7.43
CA ARG A 222 0.56 -10.82 8.82
C ARG A 222 -0.82 -10.41 9.32
N ASP A 223 -1.74 -10.09 8.42
CA ASP A 223 -3.08 -9.65 8.76
C ASP A 223 -4.06 -10.84 8.72
N GLN A 224 -4.50 -11.27 9.89
CA GLN A 224 -5.46 -12.39 10.04
C GLN A 224 -6.82 -12.13 9.38
N ASN A 225 -7.11 -10.87 9.07
CA ASN A 225 -8.35 -10.48 8.36
C ASN A 225 -8.18 -10.47 6.84
N MET A 226 -7.05 -10.92 6.32
CA MET A 226 -6.78 -11.01 4.88
C MET A 226 -6.55 -12.46 4.49
N ARG A 227 -7.18 -12.90 3.41
CA ARG A 227 -6.97 -14.23 2.84
C ARG A 227 -7.25 -14.27 1.34
N VAL A 228 -6.57 -15.15 0.63
CA VAL A 228 -6.94 -15.46 -0.75
C VAL A 228 -8.34 -16.05 -0.73
N SER A 229 -9.22 -15.47 -1.55
CA SER A 229 -10.61 -15.92 -1.65
C SER A 229 -10.71 -17.17 -2.54
N SER A 230 -11.58 -18.10 -2.16
CA SER A 230 -12.00 -19.20 -3.04
C SER A 230 -13.01 -18.76 -4.10
N LYS A 231 -13.53 -17.54 -4.00
CA LYS A 231 -14.45 -16.97 -4.97
C LYS A 231 -13.70 -16.42 -6.18
N THR A 232 -14.35 -16.44 -7.31
CA THR A 232 -13.86 -15.89 -8.58
C THR A 232 -14.67 -14.65 -8.97
N VAL A 233 -14.18 -13.87 -9.93
CA VAL A 233 -14.93 -12.74 -10.48
C VAL A 233 -16.26 -13.20 -11.07
N SER A 234 -16.31 -14.37 -11.71
CA SER A 234 -17.54 -14.97 -12.29
C SER A 234 -18.56 -15.40 -11.23
N ASP A 235 -18.17 -15.53 -9.95
CA ASP A 235 -19.13 -15.76 -8.87
C ASP A 235 -19.95 -14.49 -8.58
N PHE A 236 -19.36 -13.32 -8.80
CA PHE A 236 -20.01 -12.02 -8.64
C PHE A 236 -20.67 -11.54 -9.93
N ILE A 237 -19.91 -11.40 -11.01
CA ILE A 237 -20.35 -10.79 -12.27
C ILE A 237 -20.91 -11.88 -13.18
N LYS A 238 -22.22 -11.84 -13.40
CA LYS A 238 -22.93 -12.77 -14.30
C LYS A 238 -23.20 -12.14 -15.68
N GLU A 239 -23.18 -10.83 -15.77
CA GLU A 239 -23.44 -10.06 -16.98
C GLU A 239 -22.19 -10.05 -17.87
N PRO A 240 -22.26 -10.61 -19.10
CA PRO A 240 -21.08 -10.77 -19.96
C PRO A 240 -20.41 -9.43 -20.30
N ALA A 241 -21.18 -8.37 -20.53
CA ALA A 241 -20.64 -7.06 -20.87
C ALA A 241 -19.86 -6.43 -19.69
N LEU A 242 -20.38 -6.53 -18.47
CA LEU A 242 -19.69 -6.04 -17.26
C LEU A 242 -18.45 -6.88 -16.96
N PHE A 243 -18.53 -8.21 -17.12
CA PHE A 243 -17.37 -9.07 -16.96
C PHE A 243 -16.26 -8.70 -17.97
N GLN A 244 -16.63 -8.53 -19.25
CA GLN A 244 -15.70 -8.12 -20.29
C GLN A 244 -15.05 -6.78 -19.96
N PHE A 245 -15.83 -5.78 -19.55
CA PHE A 245 -15.33 -4.47 -19.17
C PHE A 245 -14.31 -4.56 -18.01
N TYR A 246 -14.73 -5.12 -16.88
CA TYR A 246 -13.88 -5.14 -15.68
C TYR A 246 -12.64 -6.02 -15.86
N MET A 247 -12.71 -7.11 -16.59
CA MET A 247 -11.59 -8.04 -16.75
C MET A 247 -10.63 -7.63 -17.87
N HIS A 248 -11.12 -7.06 -18.97
CA HIS A 248 -10.31 -6.93 -20.19
C HIS A 248 -10.19 -5.52 -20.76
N GLU A 249 -11.13 -4.61 -20.47
CA GLU A 249 -11.18 -3.31 -21.15
C GLU A 249 -10.77 -2.14 -20.26
N VAL A 250 -11.11 -2.17 -18.97
CA VAL A 250 -10.95 -1.02 -18.08
C VAL A 250 -9.51 -0.50 -17.99
N ASP A 251 -8.51 -1.40 -17.95
CA ASP A 251 -7.11 -0.97 -17.80
C ASP A 251 -6.60 -0.24 -19.04
N ALA A 252 -7.04 -0.67 -20.25
CA ALA A 252 -6.71 0.00 -21.50
C ALA A 252 -7.39 1.38 -21.57
N ALA A 253 -8.65 1.48 -21.14
CA ALA A 253 -9.40 2.72 -21.10
C ALA A 253 -8.74 3.72 -20.11
N LEU A 254 -8.28 3.25 -18.95
CA LEU A 254 -7.64 4.09 -17.94
C LEU A 254 -6.27 4.63 -18.37
N LYS A 255 -5.48 3.84 -19.09
CA LYS A 255 -4.18 4.29 -19.63
C LYS A 255 -4.30 5.48 -20.57
N LEU A 256 -5.43 5.62 -21.23
CA LEU A 256 -5.71 6.72 -22.16
C LEU A 256 -6.46 7.89 -21.50
N TYR A 257 -6.80 7.76 -20.20
CA TYR A 257 -7.63 8.71 -19.49
C TYR A 257 -6.87 9.41 -18.35
N GLU A 258 -6.14 10.45 -18.69
CA GLU A 258 -5.32 11.21 -17.75
C GLU A 258 -6.11 11.94 -16.63
N PRO A 259 -7.30 12.56 -16.89
CA PRO A 259 -8.00 13.36 -15.88
C PRO A 259 -8.31 12.60 -14.58
N GLY A 260 -8.53 11.28 -14.62
CA GLY A 260 -8.82 10.43 -13.46
C GLY A 260 -7.60 9.96 -12.68
N HIS A 261 -6.39 10.22 -13.16
CA HIS A 261 -5.17 9.76 -12.51
C HIS A 261 -5.03 10.31 -11.08
N PRO A 262 -4.49 9.54 -10.10
CA PRO A 262 -4.34 9.98 -8.71
C PRO A 262 -3.59 11.30 -8.52
N SER A 263 -2.62 11.62 -9.41
CA SER A 263 -1.90 12.91 -9.38
C SER A 263 -2.80 14.13 -9.57
N MET A 264 -3.98 13.96 -10.16
CA MET A 264 -5.00 15.00 -10.33
C MET A 264 -5.81 15.26 -9.04
N LYS A 265 -5.48 14.58 -7.93
CA LYS A 265 -6.12 14.70 -6.62
C LYS A 265 -5.09 15.10 -5.54
N PRO A 266 -4.51 16.30 -5.60
CA PRO A 266 -3.39 16.70 -4.72
C PRO A 266 -3.77 16.69 -3.24
N ASP A 267 -4.99 17.04 -2.88
CA ASP A 267 -5.54 16.99 -1.52
C ASP A 267 -5.58 15.57 -0.94
N VAL A 268 -5.98 14.61 -1.77
CA VAL A 268 -5.98 13.18 -1.40
C VAL A 268 -4.55 12.69 -1.21
N MET A 269 -3.65 13.01 -2.14
CA MET A 269 -2.24 12.63 -2.07
C MET A 269 -1.57 13.23 -0.83
N GLN A 270 -1.91 14.46 -0.46
CA GLN A 270 -1.44 15.07 0.78
C GLN A 270 -1.90 14.27 2.01
N GLN A 271 -3.19 13.95 2.13
CA GLN A 271 -3.71 13.16 3.25
C GLN A 271 -3.10 11.75 3.31
N ILE A 272 -2.87 11.09 2.17
CA ILE A 272 -2.16 9.81 2.11
C ILE A 272 -0.77 9.96 2.70
N ASN A 273 0.00 10.96 2.24
CA ASN A 273 1.36 11.20 2.70
C ASN A 273 1.43 11.52 4.20
N GLU A 274 0.51 12.32 4.72
CA GLU A 274 0.42 12.63 6.16
C GLU A 274 0.10 11.39 7.00
N ARG A 275 -0.82 10.53 6.52
CA ARG A 275 -1.12 9.25 7.19
C ARG A 275 0.08 8.32 7.19
N LEU A 276 0.77 8.17 6.05
CA LEU A 276 1.97 7.34 5.95
C LEU A 276 3.08 7.84 6.89
N LYS A 277 3.32 9.16 6.95
CA LYS A 277 4.27 9.76 7.88
C LYS A 277 3.88 9.49 9.34
N THR A 278 2.61 9.64 9.67
CA THR A 278 2.11 9.42 11.04
C THR A 278 2.20 7.95 11.43
N GLN A 279 1.83 7.04 10.53
CA GLN A 279 1.95 5.59 10.75
C GLN A 279 3.41 5.16 10.86
N GLY A 280 4.27 5.66 9.96
CA GLY A 280 5.71 5.43 10.02
C GLY A 280 6.32 5.88 11.34
N LYS A 281 5.97 7.09 11.80
CA LYS A 281 6.43 7.61 13.09
C LYS A 281 5.96 6.77 14.27
N LYS A 282 4.66 6.41 14.32
CA LYS A 282 4.12 5.54 15.37
C LYS A 282 4.79 4.15 15.38
N HIS A 283 5.03 3.59 14.21
CA HIS A 283 5.71 2.31 14.09
C HIS A 283 7.17 2.41 14.54
N GLN A 284 7.87 3.46 14.13
CA GLN A 284 9.23 3.74 14.56
C GLN A 284 9.32 3.95 16.09
N ASP A 285 8.41 4.75 16.66
CA ASP A 285 8.33 4.95 18.11
C ASP A 285 8.05 3.65 18.87
N ALA A 286 7.19 2.78 18.32
CA ALA A 286 6.90 1.47 18.90
C ALA A 286 8.12 0.54 18.85
N ILE A 287 8.84 0.53 17.72
CA ILE A 287 10.07 -0.25 17.57
C ILE A 287 11.15 0.24 18.54
N LEU A 288 11.36 1.55 18.62
CA LEU A 288 12.39 2.14 19.51
C LEU A 288 12.14 1.83 20.98
N LYS A 289 10.87 1.71 21.38
CA LYS A 289 10.46 1.36 22.75
C LYS A 289 10.43 -0.15 23.01
N ALA A 290 10.55 -1.00 21.98
CA ALA A 290 10.57 -2.43 22.18
C ALA A 290 11.81 -2.87 22.98
N LEU A 291 11.61 -3.77 23.93
CA LEU A 291 12.70 -4.36 24.70
C LEU A 291 13.29 -5.55 23.95
N VAL A 292 14.61 -5.55 23.82
CA VAL A 292 15.36 -6.63 23.19
C VAL A 292 16.34 -7.19 24.21
N THR A 293 16.33 -8.50 24.38
CA THR A 293 17.31 -9.22 25.22
C THR A 293 18.34 -9.87 24.31
N PHE A 294 19.61 -9.55 24.53
CA PHE A 294 20.69 -10.21 23.80
C PHE A 294 21.72 -10.76 24.77
N LYS A 295 22.39 -11.81 24.35
CA LYS A 295 23.48 -12.44 25.09
C LYS A 295 24.74 -12.47 24.24
N ALA A 296 25.76 -11.74 24.67
CA ALA A 296 27.09 -11.87 24.06
C ALA A 296 27.77 -13.17 24.51
N PRO A 297 28.70 -13.72 23.73
CA PRO A 297 29.50 -14.88 24.18
C PRO A 297 30.17 -14.58 25.52
N ASN A 298 30.00 -15.47 26.49
CA ASN A 298 30.57 -15.38 27.84
C ASN A 298 30.11 -14.17 28.69
N ALA A 299 28.92 -13.61 28.40
CA ALA A 299 28.31 -12.54 29.18
C ALA A 299 26.91 -12.89 29.63
N GLU A 300 26.44 -12.27 30.72
CA GLU A 300 25.06 -12.34 31.16
C GLU A 300 24.11 -11.67 30.16
N PRO A 301 22.88 -12.20 29.98
CA PRO A 301 21.89 -11.56 29.12
C PRO A 301 21.61 -10.12 29.57
N ARG A 302 21.55 -9.21 28.60
CA ARG A 302 21.18 -7.80 28.84
C ARG A 302 19.91 -7.48 28.08
N THR A 303 18.99 -6.82 28.76
CA THR A 303 17.76 -6.29 28.16
C THR A 303 17.89 -4.78 28.05
N MET A 304 17.65 -4.26 26.86
CA MET A 304 17.64 -2.82 26.58
C MET A 304 16.60 -2.49 25.52
N THR A 305 16.25 -1.22 25.38
CA THR A 305 15.38 -0.78 24.28
C THR A 305 16.12 -0.88 22.95
N VAL A 306 15.39 -0.95 21.86
CA VAL A 306 15.97 -0.90 20.49
C VAL A 306 16.73 0.41 20.29
N GLU A 307 16.26 1.50 20.87
CA GLU A 307 16.93 2.81 20.82
C GLU A 307 18.31 2.77 21.47
N GLU A 308 18.41 2.23 22.69
CA GLU A 308 19.71 2.05 23.39
C GLU A 308 20.64 1.12 22.62
N LEU A 309 20.11 0.08 22.00
CA LEU A 309 20.88 -0.82 21.14
C LEU A 309 21.43 -0.09 19.92
N ILE A 310 20.62 0.73 19.24
CA ILE A 310 21.04 1.53 18.08
C ILE A 310 22.18 2.49 18.49
N GLN A 311 22.03 3.21 19.60
CA GLN A 311 23.06 4.12 20.12
C GLN A 311 24.37 3.39 20.42
N THR A 312 24.28 2.19 21.00
CA THR A 312 25.44 1.35 21.27
C THR A 312 26.15 0.93 19.97
N VAL A 313 25.39 0.49 18.96
CA VAL A 313 25.93 0.09 17.65
C VAL A 313 26.58 1.29 16.95
N GLN A 314 25.95 2.45 16.97
CA GLN A 314 26.52 3.68 16.38
C GLN A 314 27.82 4.07 17.04
N SER A 315 27.90 4.02 18.38
CA SER A 315 29.13 4.30 19.12
C SER A 315 30.26 3.31 18.75
N GLN A 316 29.93 2.03 18.61
CA GLN A 316 30.91 1.01 18.19
C GLN A 316 31.36 1.22 16.74
N ALA A 317 30.43 1.56 15.83
CA ALA A 317 30.73 1.84 14.43
C ALA A 317 31.70 3.03 14.31
N GLU A 318 31.53 4.09 15.08
CA GLU A 318 32.43 5.24 15.09
C GLU A 318 33.84 4.87 15.62
N LYS A 319 33.91 4.06 16.67
CA LYS A 319 35.20 3.52 17.16
C LYS A 319 35.92 2.69 16.10
N LEU A 320 35.19 1.84 15.39
CA LEU A 320 35.74 1.03 14.30
C LEU A 320 36.24 1.91 13.15
N LYS A 321 35.51 2.95 12.78
CA LYS A 321 35.92 3.91 11.76
C LYS A 321 37.24 4.58 12.14
N ASN A 322 37.33 5.11 13.35
CA ASN A 322 38.53 5.76 13.87
C ASN A 322 39.74 4.79 13.88
N MET A 323 39.53 3.54 14.29
CA MET A 323 40.55 2.49 14.27
C MET A 323 41.00 2.17 12.85
N ARG A 324 40.10 2.10 11.89
CA ARG A 324 40.39 1.89 10.47
C ARG A 324 41.24 3.04 9.88
N GLU A 325 40.91 4.27 10.22
CA GLU A 325 41.66 5.45 9.81
C GLU A 325 43.09 5.41 10.36
N LEU A 326 43.26 5.04 11.64
CA LEU A 326 44.56 4.85 12.25
C LEU A 326 45.38 3.73 11.58
N CYS A 327 44.74 2.59 11.31
CA CYS A 327 45.39 1.50 10.59
C CYS A 327 45.84 1.94 9.18
N ASN A 328 44.97 2.64 8.43
CA ASN A 328 45.31 3.16 7.12
C ASN A 328 46.45 4.18 7.14
N LYS A 329 46.55 4.99 8.21
CA LYS A 329 47.70 5.89 8.43
C LYS A 329 48.97 5.09 8.64
N LYS A 330 48.95 4.07 9.52
CA LYS A 330 50.11 3.19 9.78
C LYS A 330 50.59 2.42 8.56
N ILE A 331 49.64 1.93 7.73
CA ILE A 331 49.98 1.27 6.47
C ILE A 331 50.72 2.23 5.53
N ARG A 332 50.28 3.49 5.43
CA ARG A 332 50.96 4.50 4.62
C ARG A 332 52.35 4.83 5.14
N GLU A 333 52.51 5.00 6.46
CA GLU A 333 53.78 5.21 7.10
C GLU A 333 54.77 4.04 6.80
N ASN A 334 54.29 2.80 6.94
CA ASN A 334 55.09 1.61 6.65
C ASN A 334 55.44 1.51 5.14
N SER A 335 54.52 1.89 4.25
CA SER A 335 54.81 1.89 2.80
C SER A 335 55.94 2.87 2.43
N VAL A 336 55.97 4.03 3.07
CA VAL A 336 57.07 5.02 2.90
C VAL A 336 58.38 4.46 3.41
N LEU A 337 58.39 3.80 4.58
CA LEU A 337 59.59 3.17 5.14
C LEU A 337 60.12 2.06 4.23
N LEU A 338 59.22 1.22 3.68
CA LEU A 338 59.61 0.16 2.74
C LEU A 338 60.22 0.72 1.45
N ALA A 339 59.66 1.81 0.92
CA ALA A 339 60.27 2.48 -0.25
C ALA A 339 61.67 3.01 0.07
N THR A 340 61.85 3.63 1.24
CA THR A 340 63.16 4.14 1.70
C THR A 340 64.18 3.01 1.88
N ILE A 341 63.75 1.84 2.39
CA ILE A 341 64.61 0.66 2.52
C ILE A 341 65.07 0.19 1.12
N LYS A 342 64.11 0.07 0.19
CA LYS A 342 64.40 -0.34 -1.18
C LYS A 342 65.41 0.58 -1.89
N ASP A 343 65.26 1.89 -1.77
CA ASP A 343 66.18 2.87 -2.30
C ASP A 343 67.59 2.69 -1.72
N ARG A 344 67.72 2.41 -0.42
CA ARG A 344 68.98 2.11 0.24
C ARG A 344 69.62 0.83 -0.24
N ASP A 345 68.82 -0.22 -0.42
CA ASP A 345 69.28 -1.51 -0.95
C ASP A 345 69.86 -1.35 -2.40
N GLU A 346 69.19 -0.53 -3.22
CA GLU A 346 69.70 -0.21 -4.58
C GLU A 346 71.02 0.55 -4.53
N VAL A 347 71.16 1.51 -3.58
CA VAL A 347 72.44 2.23 -3.38
C VAL A 347 73.55 1.28 -2.88
N ILE A 348 73.23 0.37 -1.96
CA ILE A 348 74.18 -0.63 -1.45
C ILE A 348 74.61 -1.55 -2.59
N ALA A 349 73.69 -2.03 -3.42
CA ALA A 349 74.01 -2.87 -4.58
C ALA A 349 74.94 -2.16 -5.56
N ALA A 350 74.74 -0.91 -5.87
CA ALA A 350 75.60 -0.10 -6.74
C ALA A 350 77.03 0.08 -6.16
N HIS A 351 77.10 0.27 -4.81
CA HIS A 351 78.39 0.33 -4.16
C HIS A 351 79.12 -1.00 -4.18
N LEU A 352 78.41 -2.13 -3.97
CA LEU A 352 79.04 -3.48 -4.07
C LEU A 352 79.55 -3.76 -5.47
N GLU A 353 78.77 -3.44 -6.51
CA GLU A 353 79.26 -3.55 -7.90
C GLU A 353 80.56 -2.70 -8.15
N THR A 354 80.62 -1.51 -7.55
CA THR A 354 81.78 -0.62 -7.68
C THR A 354 82.97 -1.23 -6.98
N ILE A 355 82.83 -1.82 -5.79
CA ILE A 355 83.89 -2.50 -5.05
C ILE A 355 84.38 -3.73 -5.81
N GLU A 356 83.47 -4.55 -6.37
CA GLU A 356 83.82 -5.70 -7.19
C GLU A 356 84.64 -5.30 -8.43
N ARG A 357 84.19 -4.22 -9.12
CA ARG A 357 85.01 -3.69 -10.28
C ARG A 357 86.33 -3.19 -9.85
N GLN A 358 86.46 -2.50 -8.71
CA GLN A 358 87.79 -2.07 -8.20
C GLN A 358 88.60 -3.23 -7.74
N GLY A 359 88.06 -4.28 -7.16
CA GLY A 359 88.74 -5.54 -6.81
C GLY A 359 89.27 -6.23 -8.03
N ALA A 360 88.43 -6.38 -9.10
CA ALA A 360 88.91 -6.99 -10.36
C ALA A 360 90.02 -6.19 -11.08
N MET A 361 90.02 -4.85 -10.94
CA MET A 361 91.09 -4.00 -11.43
C MET A 361 92.37 -4.18 -10.64
N LEU A 362 92.32 -4.38 -9.33
CA LEU A 362 93.51 -4.67 -8.49
C LEU A 362 94.06 -6.06 -8.77
N ASP A 363 93.25 -7.07 -8.95
CA ASP A 363 93.63 -8.43 -9.33
C ASP A 363 94.27 -8.48 -10.73
N ALA A 364 93.81 -7.65 -11.65
CA ALA A 364 94.40 -7.51 -12.96
C ALA A 364 95.81 -6.84 -12.96
N GLN A 365 96.12 -6.05 -11.95
CA GLN A 365 97.41 -5.39 -11.73
C GLN A 365 98.46 -6.30 -11.01
N HIS A 366 98.02 -7.36 -10.32
CA HIS A 366 98.85 -8.32 -9.60
C HIS A 366 98.42 -9.77 -9.89
N PRO A 367 98.80 -10.38 -11.02
CA PRO A 367 98.45 -11.77 -11.32
C PRO A 367 99.24 -12.72 -10.38
N THR A 368 98.54 -13.43 -9.52
CA THR A 368 99.03 -14.52 -8.68
C THR A 368 99.20 -15.81 -9.51
N PRO A 369 100.23 -16.66 -9.29
CA PRO A 369 100.39 -17.88 -10.01
C PRO A 369 99.40 -18.98 -9.62
N ASN A 370 99.02 -19.79 -10.64
CA ASN A 370 98.12 -20.96 -10.56
C ASN A 370 98.44 -21.89 -9.38
N THR A 371 97.44 -22.30 -8.63
CA THR A 371 97.45 -23.55 -7.88
C THR A 371 96.13 -24.32 -8.10
N GLU A 372 96.30 -25.57 -8.38
CA GLU A 372 95.32 -26.58 -8.81
C GLU A 372 94.29 -26.98 -7.78
N HIS A 373 93.13 -27.31 -8.28
CA HIS A 373 92.15 -28.28 -7.80
C HIS A 373 91.99 -28.58 -6.31
N LEU A 374 90.84 -28.23 -5.77
CA LEU A 374 90.07 -29.08 -4.83
C LEU A 374 88.53 -28.65 -4.84
N THR A 375 87.71 -29.58 -5.26
CA THR A 375 86.25 -29.48 -5.23
C THR A 375 85.73 -29.76 -3.84
N PRO A 376 84.76 -28.97 -3.28
CA PRO A 376 83.94 -29.42 -2.19
C PRO A 376 82.52 -29.75 -2.63
N ASN A 377 82.06 -30.89 -2.14
CA ASN A 377 80.74 -31.43 -2.17
C ASN A 377 79.74 -30.47 -1.44
N THR A 378 78.64 -30.14 -2.08
CA THR A 378 77.55 -29.47 -1.44
C THR A 378 76.32 -30.38 -1.28
N GLU A 379 76.06 -30.77 -0.05
CA GLU A 379 74.79 -31.41 0.32
C GLU A 379 73.67 -30.36 0.45
N HIS A 380 72.50 -30.72 -0.05
CA HIS A 380 71.26 -30.02 -0.01
C HIS A 380 70.71 -29.92 1.42
N LEU A 381 70.30 -28.74 1.84
CA LEU A 381 69.37 -28.55 2.91
C LEU A 381 68.20 -27.64 2.43
N THR A 382 67.08 -28.25 2.27
CA THR A 382 65.76 -27.57 2.10
C THR A 382 65.18 -27.18 3.44
N PRO A 383 64.62 -25.99 3.63
CA PRO A 383 63.82 -25.71 4.81
C PRO A 383 62.37 -26.11 4.59
N LYS A 384 61.79 -26.79 5.58
CA LYS A 384 60.37 -27.05 5.73
C LYS A 384 59.69 -25.89 6.51
N ALA A 385 58.46 -25.58 6.02
CA ALA A 385 57.30 -24.98 6.62
C ALA A 385 57.41 -23.56 7.18
#